data_52d4257ed39762f2b7cff9852e4d072f
#
_entry.id   52d4257ed39762f2b7cff9852e4d072f
#
_cell.length_a   1.000
_cell.length_b   1.000
_cell.length_c   1.000
_cell.angle_alpha   90.00
_cell.angle_beta   90.00
_cell.angle_gamma   90.00
#
_symmetry.space_group_name_H-M   'P 1'
#
loop_
_entity.id
_entity.type
_entity.pdbx_description
1 polymer ?
#
loop_
_entity_poly.entity_id
_entity_poly.type
_entity_poly.pdbx_seq_one_letter_code
_entity_poly.pdbx_strand_id
1 'polypeptide(L)'
;MEDEIKQHLGTNEAVFREINEGIERGQWPGEEQSPVSFRCECARLGCSELIELSVHEYERVRANPRWFVVAPGHQHPELEVVIDAQPGYLVVEKVDQAGAKAEETDPRG
;
A
#
# COMPACT_ATOMS: atom_id res chain seq x y z
N MET A 1 1.82 -1.67 24.62
CA MET A 1 0.83 -2.44 23.84
C MET A 1 0.45 -1.76 22.54
N GLU A 2 0.04 -0.51 22.54
CA GLU A 2 -0.28 0.20 21.30
C GLU A 2 0.90 0.28 20.33
N ASP A 3 2.10 0.55 20.84
CA ASP A 3 3.30 0.67 20.02
C ASP A 3 3.67 -0.65 19.36
N GLU A 4 3.49 -1.77 20.07
CA GLU A 4 3.76 -3.10 19.51
C GLU A 4 2.81 -3.43 18.36
N ILE A 5 1.53 -3.08 18.50
CA ILE A 5 0.53 -3.30 17.46
C ILE A 5 0.88 -2.46 16.22
N LYS A 6 1.24 -1.20 16.41
CA LYS A 6 1.60 -0.30 15.32
C LYS A 6 2.84 -0.79 14.58
N GLN A 7 3.85 -1.28 15.29
CA GLN A 7 5.06 -1.83 14.69
C GLN A 7 4.76 -3.10 13.89
N HIS A 8 3.91 -3.96 14.43
CA HIS A 8 3.52 -5.19 13.77
C HIS A 8 2.77 -4.91 12.46
N LEU A 9 1.82 -3.98 12.48
CA LEU A 9 1.09 -3.56 11.29
C LEU A 9 2.05 -2.99 10.24
N GLY A 10 2.97 -2.12 10.65
CA GLY A 10 3.95 -1.54 9.74
C GLY A 10 4.84 -2.58 9.07
N THR A 11 5.21 -3.64 9.78
CA THR A 11 6.01 -4.73 9.23
C THR A 11 5.20 -5.51 8.19
N ASN A 12 3.93 -5.83 8.48
CA ASN A 12 3.06 -6.54 7.55
C ASN A 12 2.80 -5.71 6.28
N GLU A 13 2.58 -4.42 6.44
CA GLU A 13 2.39 -3.53 5.30
C GLU A 13 3.63 -3.47 4.42
N ALA A 14 4.81 -3.50 5.01
CA ALA A 14 6.07 -3.53 4.26
C ALA A 14 6.16 -4.81 3.42
N VAL A 15 5.75 -5.96 3.97
CA VAL A 15 5.74 -7.22 3.24
C VAL A 15 4.77 -7.16 2.06
N PHE A 16 3.56 -6.67 2.28
CA PHE A 16 2.55 -6.58 1.22
C PHE A 16 2.98 -5.61 0.13
N ARG A 17 3.61 -4.50 0.51
CA ARG A 17 4.14 -3.53 -0.45
C ARG A 17 5.26 -4.14 -1.29
N GLU A 18 6.13 -4.94 -0.68
CA GLU A 18 7.20 -5.63 -1.38
C GLU A 18 6.64 -6.65 -2.37
N ILE A 19 5.57 -7.36 -2.00
CA ILE A 19 4.86 -8.26 -2.92
C ILE A 19 4.34 -7.48 -4.12
N ASN A 20 3.72 -6.32 -3.89
CA ASN A 20 3.20 -5.48 -4.97
C ASN A 20 4.30 -4.95 -5.88
N GLU A 21 5.46 -4.63 -5.35
CA GLU A 21 6.62 -4.27 -6.17
C GLU A 21 7.00 -5.41 -7.11
N GLY A 22 6.95 -6.65 -6.61
CA GLY A 22 7.20 -7.83 -7.44
C GLY A 22 6.15 -8.01 -8.53
N ILE A 23 4.88 -7.76 -8.22
CA ILE A 23 3.78 -7.84 -9.19
C ILE A 23 4.02 -6.82 -10.32
N GLU A 24 4.38 -5.59 -9.94
CA GLU A 24 4.67 -4.54 -10.91
C GLU A 24 5.82 -4.92 -11.83
N ARG A 25 6.92 -5.42 -11.27
CA ARG A 25 8.09 -5.82 -12.06
C ARG A 25 7.79 -6.97 -13.02
N GLY A 26 6.77 -7.76 -12.74
CA GLY A 26 6.38 -8.88 -13.57
C GLY A 26 5.50 -8.51 -14.77
N GLN A 27 5.12 -7.24 -14.91
CA GLN A 27 4.27 -6.83 -16.02
C GLN A 27 5.06 -6.61 -17.29
N TRP A 28 4.40 -6.85 -18.43
CA TRP A 28 5.03 -6.67 -19.73
C TRP A 28 5.21 -5.19 -20.05
N PRO A 29 6.36 -4.81 -20.66
CA PRO A 29 6.53 -3.44 -21.11
C PRO A 29 5.43 -3.05 -22.12
N GLY A 30 4.92 -1.82 -21.97
CA GLY A 30 3.86 -1.30 -22.84
C GLY A 30 2.46 -1.49 -22.30
N GLU A 31 2.29 -2.18 -21.18
CA GLU A 31 0.98 -2.42 -20.57
C GLU A 31 0.76 -1.60 -19.29
N GLU A 32 1.45 -0.48 -19.17
CA GLU A 32 1.42 0.35 -17.94
C GLU A 32 0.04 0.95 -17.65
N GLN A 33 -0.85 1.00 -18.63
CA GLN A 33 -2.21 1.51 -18.46
C GLN A 33 -3.24 0.41 -18.26
N SER A 34 -2.85 -0.86 -18.40
CA SER A 34 -3.77 -1.98 -18.24
C SER A 34 -4.00 -2.29 -16.76
N PRO A 35 -5.24 -2.67 -16.36
CA PRO A 35 -5.52 -3.04 -14.97
C PRO A 35 -4.70 -4.27 -14.53
N VAL A 36 -4.16 -4.19 -13.33
CA VAL A 36 -3.38 -5.27 -12.71
C VAL A 36 -3.94 -5.48 -11.31
N SER A 37 -4.01 -6.74 -10.87
CA SER A 37 -4.45 -7.05 -9.51
C SER A 37 -3.28 -6.93 -8.56
N PHE A 38 -3.33 -5.93 -7.68
CA PHE A 38 -2.37 -5.75 -6.60
C PHE A 38 -3.01 -6.19 -5.28
N ARG A 39 -2.19 -6.47 -4.30
CA ARG A 39 -2.69 -6.81 -2.97
C ARG A 39 -3.07 -5.55 -2.20
N CYS A 40 -4.16 -5.63 -1.43
CA CYS A 40 -4.52 -4.58 -0.48
C CYS A 40 -3.38 -4.45 0.55
N GLU A 41 -2.85 -3.26 0.71
CA GLU A 41 -1.71 -3.00 1.60
C GLU A 41 -2.15 -2.61 3.01
N CYS A 42 -3.31 -3.11 3.46
CA CYS A 42 -3.87 -2.76 4.76
C CYS A 42 -3.21 -3.48 5.94
N ALA A 43 -2.48 -4.55 5.68
CA ALA A 43 -1.78 -5.36 6.68
C ALA A 43 -2.68 -6.06 7.70
N ARG A 44 -3.99 -6.10 7.48
CA ARG A 44 -4.90 -6.81 8.39
C ARG A 44 -4.67 -8.32 8.28
N LEU A 45 -4.65 -8.99 9.41
CA LEU A 45 -4.53 -10.44 9.44
C LEU A 45 -5.68 -11.07 8.64
N GLY A 46 -5.31 -11.99 7.75
CA GLY A 46 -6.28 -12.69 6.93
C GLY A 46 -6.79 -11.88 5.73
N CYS A 47 -6.33 -10.66 5.52
CA CYS A 47 -6.72 -9.90 4.34
C CYS A 47 -6.08 -10.49 3.10
N SER A 48 -6.92 -10.96 2.18
CA SER A 48 -6.48 -11.46 0.87
C SER A 48 -7.13 -10.68 -0.26
N GLU A 49 -7.67 -9.51 0.04
CA GLU A 49 -8.31 -8.66 -0.96
C GLU A 49 -7.32 -8.24 -2.04
N LEU A 50 -7.79 -8.27 -3.27
CA LEU A 50 -7.07 -7.74 -4.43
C LEU A 50 -7.76 -6.47 -4.89
N ILE A 51 -6.96 -5.51 -5.32
CA ILE A 51 -7.47 -4.26 -5.87
C ILE A 51 -6.90 -4.09 -7.28
N GLU A 52 -7.68 -3.50 -8.15
CA GLU A 52 -7.27 -3.31 -9.55
C GLU A 52 -6.87 -1.87 -9.80
N LEU A 53 -5.67 -1.68 -10.27
CA LEU A 53 -5.17 -0.39 -10.75
C LEU A 53 -4.04 -0.66 -11.75
N SER A 54 -3.73 0.31 -12.58
CA SER A 54 -2.65 0.15 -13.56
C SER A 54 -1.29 0.31 -12.88
N VAL A 55 -0.24 -0.17 -13.53
CA VAL A 55 1.14 0.07 -13.09
C VAL A 55 1.40 1.57 -13.00
N HIS A 56 0.88 2.36 -13.95
CA HIS A 56 1.03 3.81 -13.94
C HIS A 56 0.43 4.42 -12.66
N GLU A 57 -0.76 3.98 -12.28
CA GLU A 57 -1.42 4.45 -11.06
C GLU A 57 -0.64 4.01 -9.82
N TYR A 58 -0.16 2.77 -9.80
CA TYR A 58 0.63 2.27 -8.69
C TYR A 58 1.95 3.05 -8.52
N GLU A 59 2.59 3.40 -9.65
CA GLU A 59 3.81 4.22 -9.62
C GLU A 59 3.56 5.59 -9.00
N ARG A 60 2.42 6.19 -9.27
CA ARG A 60 2.06 7.47 -8.65
C ARG A 60 1.97 7.35 -7.13
N VAL A 61 1.43 6.25 -6.63
CA VAL A 61 1.36 5.99 -5.18
C VAL A 61 2.76 5.81 -4.62
N ARG A 62 3.59 5.03 -5.30
CA ARG A 62 4.94 4.72 -4.84
C ARG A 62 5.91 5.89 -4.90
N ALA A 63 5.53 6.99 -5.54
CA ALA A 63 6.33 8.22 -5.55
C ALA A 63 6.47 8.82 -4.14
N ASN A 64 5.58 8.47 -3.20
CA ASN A 64 5.66 8.90 -1.81
C ASN A 64 5.77 7.65 -0.91
N PRO A 65 6.87 7.49 -0.14
CA PRO A 65 7.06 6.28 0.68
C PRO A 65 6.03 6.11 1.80
N ARG A 66 5.26 7.15 2.12
CA ARG A 66 4.21 7.07 3.14
C ARG A 66 2.85 6.69 2.57
N TRP A 67 2.74 6.53 1.26
CA TRP A 67 1.47 6.23 0.60
C TRP A 67 1.32 4.74 0.33
N PHE A 68 0.09 4.25 0.55
CA PHE A 68 -0.26 2.83 0.36
C PHE A 68 -1.61 2.74 -0.33
N VAL A 69 -1.86 1.60 -0.98
CA VAL A 69 -3.15 1.32 -1.62
C VAL A 69 -3.90 0.29 -0.78
N VAL A 70 -5.16 0.57 -0.49
CA VAL A 70 -5.99 -0.33 0.32
C VAL A 70 -7.39 -0.44 -0.30
N ALA A 71 -8.06 -1.57 -0.01
CA ALA A 71 -9.45 -1.74 -0.39
C ALA A 71 -10.33 -0.78 0.42
N PRO A 72 -11.46 -0.31 -0.15
CA PRO A 72 -12.38 0.55 0.61
C PRO A 72 -12.80 -0.12 1.92
N GLY A 73 -12.75 0.63 3.02
CA GLY A 73 -13.07 0.10 4.34
C GLY A 73 -11.88 -0.54 5.07
N HIS A 74 -10.74 -0.69 4.41
CA HIS A 74 -9.55 -1.30 5.02
C HIS A 74 -8.56 -0.28 5.57
N GLN A 75 -8.89 1.00 5.51
CA GLN A 75 -8.03 2.05 6.08
C GLN A 75 -8.02 1.97 7.61
N HIS A 76 -6.93 2.44 8.22
CA HIS A 76 -6.74 2.50 9.67
C HIS A 76 -6.77 3.98 10.09
N PRO A 77 -7.92 4.52 10.53
CA PRO A 77 -8.05 5.97 10.77
C PRO A 77 -7.07 6.55 11.80
N GLU A 78 -6.58 5.71 12.71
CA GLU A 78 -5.64 6.15 13.73
C GLU A 78 -4.19 6.24 13.23
N LEU A 79 -3.88 5.59 12.11
CA LEU A 79 -2.52 5.48 11.58
C LEU A 79 -2.33 6.20 10.26
N GLU A 80 -3.43 6.56 9.59
CA GLU A 80 -3.37 7.06 8.24
C GLU A 80 -4.53 7.98 7.89
N VAL A 81 -4.34 8.80 6.87
CA VAL A 81 -5.40 9.63 6.32
C VAL A 81 -5.63 9.23 4.86
N VAL A 82 -6.89 9.27 4.42
CA VAL A 82 -7.23 9.02 3.02
C VAL A 82 -6.91 10.28 2.22
N ILE A 83 -6.06 10.16 1.21
CA ILE A 83 -5.69 11.29 0.36
C ILE A 83 -6.32 11.22 -1.01
N ASP A 84 -6.77 10.04 -1.44
CA ASP A 84 -7.44 9.87 -2.72
C ASP A 84 -8.37 8.67 -2.65
N ALA A 85 -9.54 8.79 -3.25
CA ALA A 85 -10.53 7.71 -3.31
C ALA A 85 -10.87 7.46 -4.77
N GLN A 86 -10.58 6.23 -5.24
CA GLN A 86 -10.86 5.80 -6.60
C GLN A 86 -11.88 4.66 -6.57
N PRO A 87 -12.57 4.40 -7.68
CA PRO A 87 -13.43 3.21 -7.75
C PRO A 87 -12.60 1.95 -7.47
N GLY A 88 -12.92 1.27 -6.38
CA GLY A 88 -12.29 0.01 -6.02
C GLY A 88 -11.04 0.10 -5.15
N TYR A 89 -10.49 1.27 -4.89
CA TYR A 89 -9.37 1.39 -3.96
C TYR A 89 -9.24 2.79 -3.37
N LEU A 90 -8.53 2.87 -2.25
CA LEU A 90 -8.17 4.14 -1.61
C LEU A 90 -6.66 4.28 -1.58
N VAL A 91 -6.17 5.52 -1.68
CA VAL A 91 -4.77 5.83 -1.40
C VAL A 91 -4.73 6.50 -0.03
N VAL A 92 -3.91 5.95 0.87
CA VAL A 92 -3.78 6.44 2.23
C VAL A 92 -2.35 6.88 2.50
N GLU A 93 -2.19 7.90 3.35
CA GLU A 93 -0.88 8.34 3.81
C GLU A 93 -0.71 7.96 5.27
N LYS A 94 0.37 7.25 5.57
CA LYS A 94 0.72 6.92 6.96
C LYS A 94 1.21 8.17 7.67
N VAL A 95 0.80 8.36 8.92
CA VAL A 95 1.15 9.54 9.71
C VAL A 95 1.97 9.14 10.93
N ASP A 96 2.66 10.10 11.52
CA ASP A 96 3.44 9.93 12.76
C ASP A 96 4.41 8.75 12.68
N GLN A 97 4.42 7.87 13.66
CA GLN A 97 5.32 6.71 13.72
C GLN A 97 5.07 5.73 12.57
N ALA A 98 3.81 5.58 12.16
CA ALA A 98 3.48 4.71 11.02
C ALA A 98 4.11 5.24 9.74
N GLY A 99 4.12 6.56 9.55
CA GLY A 99 4.78 7.18 8.41
C GLY A 99 6.29 6.99 8.43
N ALA A 100 6.91 7.17 9.61
CA ALA A 100 8.35 6.95 9.78
C ALA A 100 8.72 5.50 9.47
N LYS A 101 7.91 4.54 9.93
CA LYS A 101 8.13 3.13 9.64
C LYS A 101 7.99 2.83 8.15
N ALA A 102 7.03 3.45 7.49
CA ALA A 102 6.83 3.28 6.05
C ALA A 102 8.05 3.76 5.26
N GLU A 103 8.65 4.88 5.64
CA GLU A 103 9.87 5.38 5.01
C GLU A 103 11.04 4.44 5.25
N GLU A 104 11.20 3.98 6.50
CA GLU A 104 12.29 3.08 6.88
C GLU A 104 12.25 1.76 6.13
N THR A 105 11.06 1.22 5.89
CA THR A 105 10.86 -0.08 5.26
C THR A 105 10.56 -0.01 3.77
N ASP A 106 10.70 1.17 3.15
CA ASP A 106 10.43 1.34 1.73
C ASP A 106 11.42 0.52 0.90
N PRO A 107 10.96 -0.46 0.08
CA PRO A 107 11.86 -1.25 -0.75
C PRO A 107 12.56 -0.45 -1.85
N ARG A 108 12.11 0.76 -2.13
CA ARG A 108 12.76 1.64 -3.11
C ARG A 108 13.86 2.52 -2.52
N GLY A 109 14.11 2.35 -1.24
CA GLY A 109 15.18 3.05 -0.58
C GLY A 109 14.82 4.05 0.41
#